data_282ad2921ad05250f5dd2f065b6b0663
#
_entry.id   282ad2921ad05250f5dd2f065b6b0663
#
_cell.length_a   1.000
_cell.length_b   1.000
_cell.length_c   1.000
_cell.angle_alpha   90.00
_cell.angle_beta   90.00
_cell.angle_gamma   90.00
#
_symmetry.space_group_name_H-M   'P 1'
#
loop_
_entity.id
_entity.type
_entity.pdbx_description
1 polymer ?
#
loop_
_entity_poly.entity_id
_entity_poly.type
_entity_poly.pdbx_seq_one_letter_code
_entity_poly.pdbx_strand_id
1 'polypeptide(L)'
;MLDASRRQRLLGVLKTVTSQPLPSDDEESLFESGLLDSFALPDLVSAIEQEFSIKVPDRDLNPRKFDSIARMEAYLEDHAA
;
A
#
# COMPACT_ATOMS: atom_id res chain seq x y z
N MET A 1 -11.77 15.02 1.19
CA MET A 1 -10.98 15.47 0.05
C MET A 1 -9.79 14.54 -0.15
N LEU A 2 -9.57 14.14 -1.37
CA LEU A 2 -8.44 13.31 -1.67
C LEU A 2 -7.16 14.06 -1.41
N ASP A 3 -6.30 13.47 -0.64
CA ASP A 3 -5.04 14.09 -0.30
C ASP A 3 -3.97 13.64 -1.31
N ALA A 4 -3.65 14.50 -2.25
CA ALA A 4 -2.65 14.20 -3.26
C ALA A 4 -1.29 13.90 -2.63
N SER A 5 -1.01 14.54 -1.51
CA SER A 5 0.21 14.30 -0.75
C SER A 5 0.26 12.87 -0.21
N ARG A 6 -0.86 12.38 0.29
CA ARG A 6 -0.96 11.01 0.77
C ARG A 6 -0.68 10.02 -0.36
N ARG A 7 -1.27 10.27 -1.53
CA ARG A 7 -1.05 9.40 -2.68
C ARG A 7 0.42 9.38 -3.10
N GLN A 8 1.05 10.54 -3.17
CA GLN A 8 2.46 10.63 -3.53
C GLN A 8 3.35 9.89 -2.54
N ARG A 9 3.05 10.01 -1.25
CA ARG A 9 3.79 9.31 -0.21
C ARG A 9 3.61 7.81 -0.32
N LEU A 10 2.40 7.36 -0.60
CA LEU A 10 2.13 5.94 -0.78
C LEU A 10 2.88 5.38 -1.98
N LEU A 11 2.86 6.11 -3.09
CA LEU A 11 3.59 5.67 -4.28
C LEU A 11 5.10 5.61 -4.02
N GLY A 12 5.61 6.54 -3.22
CA GLY A 12 7.01 6.51 -2.83
C GLY A 12 7.36 5.28 -2.00
N VAL A 13 6.48 4.92 -1.07
CA VAL A 13 6.65 3.69 -0.27
C VAL A 13 6.67 2.47 -1.18
N LEU A 14 5.73 2.39 -2.11
CA LEU A 14 5.65 1.26 -3.02
C LEU A 14 6.89 1.14 -3.89
N LYS A 15 7.39 2.24 -4.39
CA LYS A 15 8.62 2.23 -5.20
C LYS A 15 9.81 1.73 -4.42
N THR A 16 9.88 2.09 -3.15
CA THR A 16 10.96 1.63 -2.28
C THR A 16 10.87 0.13 -2.03
N VAL A 17 9.66 -0.37 -1.80
CA VAL A 17 9.46 -1.78 -1.48
C VAL A 17 9.64 -2.67 -2.71
N THR A 18 9.10 -2.27 -3.85
CA THR A 18 9.13 -3.12 -5.05
C THR A 18 10.35 -2.92 -5.93
N SER A 19 10.92 -1.73 -5.94
CA SER A 19 12.01 -1.36 -6.85
C SER A 19 11.64 -1.54 -8.32
N GLN A 20 10.37 -1.55 -8.65
CA GLN A 20 9.89 -1.74 -10.02
C GLN A 20 8.87 -0.67 -10.37
N PRO A 21 8.65 -0.43 -11.68
CA PRO A 21 7.63 0.52 -12.08
C PRO A 21 6.26 0.12 -11.59
N LEU A 22 5.50 1.09 -11.11
CA LEU A 22 4.15 0.84 -10.62
C LEU A 22 3.17 0.85 -11.79
N PRO A 23 2.06 0.10 -11.67
CA PRO A 23 1.05 0.11 -12.74
C PRO A 23 0.38 1.47 -12.84
N SER A 24 -0.09 1.80 -14.04
CA SER A 24 -0.84 3.03 -14.24
C SER A 24 -2.29 2.90 -13.78
N ASP A 25 -2.77 1.67 -13.63
CA ASP A 25 -4.13 1.40 -13.18
C ASP A 25 -4.11 1.17 -11.67
N ASP A 26 -4.77 2.06 -10.93
CA ASP A 26 -4.81 1.97 -9.46
C ASP A 26 -5.52 0.73 -8.95
N GLU A 27 -6.33 0.10 -9.78
CA GLU A 27 -7.08 -1.09 -9.38
C GLU A 27 -6.41 -2.39 -9.80
N GLU A 28 -5.27 -2.31 -10.45
CA GLU A 28 -4.55 -3.51 -10.85
C GLU A 28 -4.04 -4.25 -9.62
N SER A 29 -4.19 -5.57 -9.61
CA SER A 29 -3.72 -6.41 -8.50
C SER A 29 -2.20 -6.46 -8.51
N LEU A 30 -1.59 -5.98 -7.44
CA LEU A 30 -0.14 -5.97 -7.32
C LEU A 30 0.40 -7.37 -7.05
N PHE A 31 -0.38 -8.20 -6.39
CA PHE A 31 0.02 -9.58 -6.12
C PHE A 31 -0.12 -10.46 -7.35
N GLU A 32 -1.20 -10.32 -8.10
CA GLU A 32 -1.40 -11.11 -9.31
C GLU A 32 -0.43 -10.71 -10.41
N SER A 33 -0.06 -9.44 -10.46
CA SER A 33 0.90 -8.98 -11.47
C SER A 33 2.33 -9.39 -11.16
N GLY A 34 2.57 -9.88 -9.94
CA GLY A 34 3.91 -10.28 -9.52
C GLY A 34 4.76 -9.14 -8.98
N LEU A 35 4.21 -7.95 -8.88
CA LEU A 35 4.94 -6.80 -8.35
C LEU A 35 5.19 -6.96 -6.85
N LEU A 36 4.22 -7.51 -6.14
CA LEU A 36 4.33 -7.83 -4.73
C LEU A 36 4.04 -9.31 -4.51
N ASP A 37 4.63 -9.88 -3.47
CA ASP A 37 4.29 -11.23 -3.05
C ASP A 37 4.02 -11.22 -1.54
N SER A 38 3.60 -12.37 -1.01
CA SER A 38 3.24 -12.45 0.40
C SER A 38 4.42 -12.23 1.33
N PHE A 39 5.64 -12.41 0.85
CA PHE A 39 6.83 -12.13 1.66
C PHE A 39 7.10 -10.64 1.76
N ALA A 40 6.68 -9.88 0.76
CA ALA A 40 6.87 -8.43 0.78
C ALA A 40 5.79 -7.72 1.61
N LEU A 41 4.70 -8.39 1.91
CA LEU A 41 3.59 -7.78 2.63
C LEU A 41 3.99 -7.20 3.99
N PRO A 42 4.71 -7.92 4.86
CA PRO A 42 5.13 -7.33 6.15
C PRO A 42 6.00 -6.09 5.98
N ASP A 43 6.90 -6.11 5.02
CA ASP A 43 7.76 -4.96 4.76
C ASP A 43 6.95 -3.77 4.25
N LEU A 44 6.00 -4.03 3.37
CA LEU A 44 5.12 -3.00 2.85
C LEU A 44 4.30 -2.36 3.98
N VAL A 45 3.71 -3.19 4.82
CA VAL A 45 2.89 -2.70 5.92
C VAL A 45 3.72 -1.90 6.91
N SER A 46 4.93 -2.37 7.25
CA SER A 46 5.83 -1.65 8.12
C SER A 46 6.17 -0.28 7.56
N ALA A 47 6.46 -0.21 6.27
CA ALA A 47 6.79 1.05 5.62
C ALA A 47 5.60 2.02 5.64
N ILE A 48 4.40 1.49 5.42
CA ILE A 48 3.18 2.30 5.47
C ILE A 48 2.96 2.83 6.88
N GLU A 49 3.16 1.97 7.89
CA GLU A 49 3.00 2.39 9.29
C GLU A 49 3.93 3.54 9.63
N GLN A 50 5.17 3.44 9.19
CA GLN A 50 6.16 4.48 9.47
C GLN A 50 5.86 5.76 8.71
N GLU A 51 5.49 5.64 7.45
CA GLU A 51 5.27 6.81 6.61
C GLU A 51 4.04 7.60 7.05
N PHE A 52 2.99 6.91 7.49
CA PHE A 52 1.72 7.55 7.82
C PHE A 52 1.43 7.58 9.31
N SER A 53 2.34 7.09 10.13
CA SER A 53 2.19 7.07 11.59
C SER A 53 0.90 6.38 12.04
N ILE A 54 0.61 5.24 11.43
CA ILE A 54 -0.57 4.45 11.78
C ILE A 54 -0.14 3.08 12.25
N LYS A 55 -1.10 2.35 12.81
CA LYS A 55 -0.89 0.99 13.26
C LYS A 55 -1.81 0.07 12.48
N VAL A 56 -1.24 -0.98 11.88
CA VAL A 56 -2.03 -1.96 11.15
C VAL A 56 -2.13 -3.21 12.02
N PRO A 57 -3.34 -3.55 12.50
CA PRO A 57 -3.49 -4.74 13.34
C PRO A 57 -3.24 -6.02 12.54
N ASP A 58 -2.86 -7.07 13.24
CA ASP A 58 -2.53 -8.35 12.60
C ASP A 58 -3.67 -8.89 11.74
N ARG A 59 -4.91 -8.68 12.17
CA ARG A 59 -6.07 -9.15 11.41
C ARG A 59 -6.21 -8.50 10.04
N ASP A 60 -5.57 -7.34 9.85
CA ASP A 60 -5.60 -6.62 8.58
C ASP A 60 -4.39 -6.94 7.71
N LEU A 61 -3.46 -7.75 8.22
CA LEU A 61 -2.29 -8.16 7.46
C LEU A 61 -2.65 -9.27 6.49
N ASN A 62 -3.36 -8.90 5.43
CA ASN A 62 -3.69 -9.88 4.40
C ASN A 62 -3.59 -9.21 3.03
N PRO A 63 -3.23 -9.99 2.00
CA PRO A 63 -3.01 -9.44 0.66
C PRO A 63 -4.22 -8.73 0.07
N ARG A 64 -5.42 -9.12 0.45
CA ARG A 64 -6.63 -8.52 -0.13
C ARG A 64 -6.77 -7.06 0.22
N LYS A 65 -6.35 -6.67 1.41
CA LYS A 65 -6.49 -5.27 1.84
C LYS A 65 -5.46 -4.36 1.20
N PHE A 66 -4.38 -4.94 0.71
CA PHE A 66 -3.27 -4.19 0.13
C PHE A 66 -2.99 -4.60 -1.31
N ASP A 67 -3.99 -5.17 -1.98
CA ASP A 67 -3.81 -5.76 -3.30
C ASP A 67 -3.63 -4.74 -4.42
N SER A 68 -4.14 -3.53 -4.25
CA SER A 68 -4.01 -2.50 -5.28
C SER A 68 -3.77 -1.15 -4.63
N ILE A 69 -3.31 -0.20 -5.43
CA ILE A 69 -3.10 1.16 -4.94
C ILE A 69 -4.42 1.73 -4.42
N ALA A 70 -5.52 1.48 -5.14
CA ALA A 70 -6.82 1.96 -4.71
C ALA A 70 -7.23 1.39 -3.35
N ARG A 71 -6.96 0.11 -3.12
CA ARG A 71 -7.28 -0.51 -1.83
C ARG A 71 -6.43 0.04 -0.70
N MET A 72 -5.17 0.30 -0.99
CA MET A 72 -4.28 0.90 0.00
C MET A 72 -4.71 2.31 0.36
N GLU A 73 -5.12 3.10 -0.64
CA GLU A 73 -5.62 4.44 -0.37
C GLU A 73 -6.89 4.42 0.47
N ALA A 74 -7.79 3.48 0.17
CA ALA A 74 -9.02 3.33 0.94
C ALA A 74 -8.72 2.95 2.39
N TYR A 75 -7.75 2.06 2.58
CA TYR A 75 -7.35 1.66 3.92
C TYR A 75 -6.78 2.84 4.71
N LEU A 76 -5.94 3.63 4.06
CA LEU A 76 -5.35 4.80 4.71
C LEU A 76 -6.41 5.84 5.06
N GLU A 77 -7.38 6.03 4.19
CA GLU A 77 -8.47 6.95 4.43
C GLU A 77 -9.26 6.58 5.66
N ASP A 78 -9.50 5.28 5.85
CA ASP A 78 -10.25 4.77 7.00
C ASP A 78 -9.45 4.87 8.31
N HIS A 79 -8.13 4.77 8.24
CA HIS A 79 -7.31 4.60 9.44
C HIS A 79 -6.39 5.77 9.77
N ALA A 80 -6.20 6.68 8.84
CA ALA A 80 -5.27 7.80 9.03
C ALA A 80 -5.98 9.13 9.27
N ALA A 81 -7.19 9.09 9.70
CA ALA A 81 -8.00 10.29 9.89
C ALA A 81 -7.45 11.16 11.01
#